data_21f44736d733cd63e1d99e350b4ec317
#
_entry.id   21f44736d733cd63e1d99e350b4ec317
#
_cell.length_a   1.000
_cell.length_b   1.000
_cell.length_c   1.000
_cell.angle_alpha   90.00
_cell.angle_beta   90.00
_cell.angle_gamma   90.00
#
_symmetry.space_group_name_H-M   'P 1'
#
loop_
_entity.id
_entity.type
_entity.pdbx_description
1 polymer ?
#
loop_
_entity_poly.entity_id
_entity_poly.type
_entity_poly.pdbx_seq_one_letter_code
_entity_poly.pdbx_strand_id
1 'polypeptide(L)'
;MIYEIGEVIATRELHLTEDDGTRRVILIRLGKPKQFPDSSDYYVPFQITGIGSGRVFCAGGIDAFQALQGVMLVISAQLSALNAACANRLRWEGDEAGALGFPVEPPDRDFKD
;
A
#
# COMPACT_ATOMS: atom_id res chain seq x y z
N MET A 1 -9.69 -12.76 -10.81
CA MET A 1 -9.94 -11.52 -11.54
C MET A 1 -8.67 -10.68 -11.55
N ILE A 2 -8.35 -10.10 -12.68
CA ILE A 2 -7.20 -9.21 -12.81
C ILE A 2 -7.71 -7.78 -12.74
N TYR A 3 -7.14 -6.98 -11.85
CA TYR A 3 -7.50 -5.59 -11.71
C TYR A 3 -6.52 -4.71 -12.46
N GLU A 4 -7.02 -3.62 -13.02
CA GLU A 4 -6.18 -2.59 -13.61
C GLU A 4 -6.12 -1.41 -12.65
N ILE A 5 -5.00 -0.71 -12.64
CA ILE A 5 -4.83 0.42 -11.74
C ILE A 5 -5.79 1.57 -12.12
N GLY A 6 -6.13 1.70 -13.40
CA GLY A 6 -7.00 2.75 -13.86
C GLY A 6 -6.41 4.13 -13.65
N GLU A 7 -7.26 5.09 -13.32
CA GLU A 7 -6.80 6.46 -13.07
C GLU A 7 -6.08 6.54 -11.74
N VAL A 8 -4.82 6.95 -11.75
CA VAL A 8 -4.02 7.08 -10.53
C VAL A 8 -4.35 8.41 -9.88
N ILE A 9 -4.75 8.37 -8.61
CA ILE A 9 -5.14 9.56 -7.87
C ILE A 9 -4.11 9.98 -6.82
N ALA A 10 -3.17 9.10 -6.48
CA ALA A 10 -2.13 9.41 -5.50
C ALA A 10 -0.93 8.51 -5.73
N THR A 11 0.24 9.04 -5.44
CA THR A 11 1.47 8.26 -5.50
C THR A 11 2.35 8.59 -4.30
N ARG A 12 3.21 7.65 -3.96
CA ARG A 12 4.26 7.88 -2.95
C ARG A 12 5.50 7.17 -3.39
N GLU A 13 6.64 7.86 -3.31
CA GLU A 13 7.94 7.26 -3.56
C GLU A 13 8.59 6.86 -2.25
N LEU A 14 9.12 5.65 -2.24
CA LEU A 14 10.02 5.21 -1.19
C LEU A 14 11.37 4.92 -1.83
N HIS A 15 12.39 4.82 -0.99
CA HIS A 15 13.73 4.49 -1.46
C HIS A 15 14.24 3.25 -0.75
N LEU A 16 14.98 2.44 -1.49
CA LEU A 16 15.66 1.29 -0.98
C LEU A 16 17.14 1.40 -1.32
N THR A 17 17.99 1.41 -0.30
CA THR A 17 19.44 1.40 -0.52
C THR A 17 19.90 -0.05 -0.52
N GLU A 18 20.52 -0.47 -1.61
CA GLU A 18 20.99 -1.83 -1.77
C GLU A 18 22.40 -1.98 -1.16
N ASP A 19 22.89 -3.22 -1.11
CA ASP A 19 24.17 -3.51 -0.48
C ASP A 19 25.33 -2.77 -1.12
N ASP A 20 25.25 -2.51 -2.43
CA ASP A 20 26.32 -1.82 -3.14
C ASP A 20 26.19 -0.30 -3.06
N GLY A 21 25.21 0.20 -2.28
CA GLY A 21 24.97 1.64 -2.15
C GLY A 21 24.04 2.23 -3.18
N THR A 22 23.60 1.44 -4.15
CA THR A 22 22.64 1.90 -5.16
C THR A 22 21.28 2.16 -4.52
N ARG A 23 20.64 3.26 -4.94
CA ARG A 23 19.29 3.57 -4.47
C ARG A 23 18.29 3.16 -5.53
N ARG A 24 17.26 2.45 -5.08
CA ARG A 24 16.15 2.03 -5.94
C ARG A 24 14.89 2.78 -5.49
N VAL A 25 14.14 3.26 -6.46
CA VAL A 25 12.87 3.91 -6.18
C VAL A 25 11.77 2.86 -6.17
N ILE A 26 10.98 2.90 -5.11
CA ILE A 26 9.80 2.07 -4.96
C ILE A 26 8.60 3.01 -5.10
N LEU A 27 7.71 2.72 -6.01
CA LEU A 27 6.58 3.60 -6.28
C LEU A 27 5.28 2.92 -5.87
N ILE A 28 4.51 3.60 -5.03
CA ILE A 28 3.18 3.16 -4.64
C ILE A 28 2.18 4.04 -5.39
N ARG A 29 1.27 3.40 -6.12
CA ARG A 29 0.21 4.08 -6.86
C ARG A 29 -1.13 3.68 -6.29
N LEU A 30 -2.00 4.65 -6.11
CA LEU A 30 -3.36 4.44 -5.66
C LEU A 30 -4.30 4.82 -6.80
N GLY A 31 -5.18 3.91 -7.18
CA GLY A 31 -6.16 4.17 -8.22
C GLY A 31 -7.44 4.74 -7.67
N LYS A 32 -8.27 5.25 -8.57
CA LYS A 32 -9.56 5.83 -8.24
C LYS A 32 -10.51 4.75 -7.73
N PRO A 33 -11.29 5.01 -6.67
CA PRO A 33 -12.32 4.06 -6.24
C PRO A 33 -13.34 3.81 -7.35
N LYS A 34 -13.76 2.56 -7.48
CA LYS A 34 -14.75 2.13 -8.47
C LYS A 34 -15.73 1.19 -7.83
N GLN A 35 -16.93 1.13 -8.39
CA GLN A 35 -17.89 0.11 -7.98
C GLN A 35 -17.56 -1.21 -8.64
N PHE A 36 -17.75 -2.29 -7.90
CA PHE A 36 -17.73 -3.61 -8.51
C PHE A 36 -18.87 -3.75 -9.51
N PRO A 37 -18.67 -4.47 -10.61
CA PRO A 37 -19.79 -4.76 -11.51
C PRO A 37 -20.91 -5.47 -10.75
N ASP A 38 -22.14 -5.08 -11.03
CA ASP A 38 -23.33 -5.73 -10.45
C ASP A 38 -23.41 -5.66 -8.93
N SER A 39 -22.78 -4.64 -8.34
CA SER A 39 -22.78 -4.46 -6.88
C SER A 39 -22.75 -2.99 -6.55
N SER A 40 -23.25 -2.63 -5.38
CA SER A 40 -23.10 -1.28 -4.87
C SER A 40 -21.81 -1.10 -4.08
N ASP A 41 -21.06 -2.19 -3.85
CA ASP A 41 -19.79 -2.12 -3.14
C ASP A 41 -18.72 -1.51 -4.02
N TYR A 42 -17.69 -0.97 -3.37
CA TYR A 42 -16.59 -0.29 -4.04
C TYR A 42 -15.29 -1.06 -3.85
N TYR A 43 -14.34 -0.78 -4.73
CA TYR A 43 -12.97 -1.23 -4.54
C TYR A 43 -12.00 -0.13 -4.94
N VAL A 44 -10.81 -0.18 -4.37
CA VAL A 44 -9.73 0.76 -4.70
C VAL A 44 -8.52 -0.07 -5.10
N PRO A 45 -8.04 0.08 -6.34
CA PRO A 45 -6.84 -0.63 -6.76
C PRO A 45 -5.59 0.11 -6.32
N PHE A 46 -4.51 -0.65 -6.10
CA PHE A 46 -3.20 -0.07 -5.82
C PHE A 46 -2.12 -0.97 -6.42
N GLN A 47 -0.94 -0.40 -6.56
CA GLN A 47 0.19 -1.11 -7.14
C GLN A 47 1.47 -0.62 -6.48
N ILE A 48 2.34 -1.56 -6.13
CA ILE A 48 3.67 -1.27 -5.62
C ILE A 48 4.66 -1.79 -6.66
N THR A 49 5.49 -0.90 -7.21
CA THR A 49 6.47 -1.29 -8.21
C THR A 49 7.88 -0.97 -7.72
N GLY A 50 8.87 -1.64 -8.30
CA GLY A 50 10.27 -1.52 -7.91
C GLY A 50 10.69 -2.56 -6.91
N ILE A 51 9.74 -3.26 -6.29
CA ILE A 51 9.98 -4.35 -5.36
C ILE A 51 8.75 -5.25 -5.38
N GLY A 52 8.94 -6.52 -5.08
CA GLY A 52 7.83 -7.49 -5.08
C GLY A 52 7.34 -7.80 -6.48
N SER A 53 6.09 -8.23 -6.58
CA SER A 53 5.54 -8.72 -7.83
C SER A 53 5.16 -7.62 -8.83
N GLY A 54 4.89 -6.42 -8.35
CA GLY A 54 4.39 -5.33 -9.19
C GLY A 54 2.93 -5.50 -9.62
N ARG A 55 2.22 -6.46 -9.05
CA ARG A 55 0.83 -6.72 -9.43
C ARG A 55 -0.10 -5.66 -8.85
N VAL A 56 -1.22 -5.47 -9.52
CA VAL A 56 -2.27 -4.61 -9.01
C VAL A 56 -3.15 -5.43 -8.07
N PHE A 57 -3.32 -4.91 -6.87
CA PHE A 57 -4.22 -5.47 -5.86
C PHE A 57 -5.34 -4.48 -5.59
N CYS A 58 -6.32 -4.88 -4.84
CA CYS A 58 -7.37 -3.95 -4.45
C CYS A 58 -7.86 -4.25 -3.03
N ALA A 59 -8.54 -3.27 -2.47
CA ALA A 59 -9.28 -3.45 -1.22
C ALA A 59 -10.72 -3.02 -1.48
N GLY A 60 -11.67 -3.70 -0.87
CA GLY A 60 -13.07 -3.42 -1.05
C GLY A 60 -13.71 -2.76 0.16
N GLY A 61 -14.90 -2.22 -0.03
CA GLY A 61 -15.70 -1.64 1.02
C GLY A 61 -17.13 -1.40 0.56
N ILE A 62 -18.00 -1.12 1.51
CA ILE A 62 -19.41 -0.86 1.18
C ILE A 62 -19.60 0.51 0.53
N ASP A 63 -18.64 1.40 0.71
CA ASP A 63 -18.61 2.68 0.00
C ASP A 63 -17.15 3.04 -0.27
N ALA A 64 -16.95 4.15 -0.96
CA ALA A 64 -15.60 4.57 -1.33
C ALA A 64 -14.75 4.91 -0.12
N PHE A 65 -15.33 5.48 0.93
CA PHE A 65 -14.57 5.79 2.14
C PHE A 65 -14.03 4.54 2.81
N GLN A 66 -14.89 3.54 2.98
CA GLN A 66 -14.44 2.30 3.60
C GLN A 66 -13.38 1.61 2.76
N ALA A 67 -13.54 1.61 1.43
CA ALA A 67 -12.56 1.02 0.54
C ALA A 67 -11.22 1.75 0.63
N LEU A 68 -11.23 3.09 0.70
CA LEU A 68 -10.01 3.89 0.84
C LEU A 68 -9.33 3.64 2.18
N GLN A 69 -10.09 3.56 3.27
CA GLN A 69 -9.52 3.23 4.58
C GLN A 69 -8.88 1.85 4.55
N GLY A 70 -9.57 0.89 3.96
CA GLY A 70 -9.06 -0.47 3.88
C GLY A 70 -7.81 -0.58 3.03
N VAL A 71 -7.75 0.11 1.89
CA VAL A 71 -6.60 0.01 1.00
C VAL A 71 -5.34 0.57 1.68
N MET A 72 -5.47 1.61 2.49
CA MET A 72 -4.32 2.15 3.21
C MET A 72 -3.71 1.13 4.15
N LEU A 73 -4.55 0.35 4.83
CA LEU A 73 -4.07 -0.70 5.73
C LEU A 73 -3.46 -1.85 4.94
N VAL A 74 -4.04 -2.21 3.80
CA VAL A 74 -3.49 -3.28 2.96
C VAL A 74 -2.13 -2.87 2.40
N ILE A 75 -1.99 -1.64 1.93
CA ILE A 75 -0.70 -1.13 1.45
C ILE A 75 0.33 -1.22 2.58
N SER A 76 -0.04 -0.74 3.77
CA SER A 76 0.85 -0.77 4.92
C SER A 76 1.31 -2.19 5.25
N ALA A 77 0.39 -3.15 5.22
CA ALA A 77 0.72 -4.54 5.50
C ALA A 77 1.66 -5.13 4.44
N GLN A 78 1.40 -4.85 3.17
CA GLN A 78 2.28 -5.34 2.10
C GLN A 78 3.67 -4.72 2.18
N LEU A 79 3.73 -3.41 2.45
CA LEU A 79 5.02 -2.74 2.61
C LEU A 79 5.79 -3.28 3.80
N SER A 80 5.10 -3.59 4.88
CA SER A 80 5.75 -4.18 6.05
C SER A 80 6.40 -5.52 5.71
N ALA A 81 5.69 -6.36 4.98
CA ALA A 81 6.22 -7.66 4.57
C ALA A 81 7.41 -7.50 3.61
N LEU A 82 7.29 -6.61 2.63
CA LEU A 82 8.36 -6.35 1.68
C LEU A 82 9.58 -5.75 2.37
N ASN A 83 9.35 -4.86 3.33
CA ASN A 83 10.42 -4.23 4.08
C ASN A 83 11.17 -5.25 4.92
N ALA A 84 10.47 -6.18 5.56
CA ALA A 84 11.11 -7.24 6.32
C ALA A 84 12.00 -8.11 5.41
N ALA A 85 11.55 -8.36 4.19
CA ALA A 85 12.31 -9.17 3.24
C ALA A 85 13.57 -8.47 2.74
N CYS A 86 13.67 -7.15 2.85
CA CYS A 86 14.86 -6.40 2.44
C CYS A 86 15.58 -5.77 3.63
N ALA A 87 15.57 -6.45 4.76
CA ALA A 87 16.31 -6.07 5.96
C ALA A 87 15.89 -4.69 6.49
N ASN A 88 14.63 -4.34 6.32
CA ASN A 88 14.04 -3.09 6.81
C ASN A 88 14.74 -1.85 6.27
N ARG A 89 15.10 -1.87 5.00
CA ARG A 89 15.85 -0.77 4.36
C ARG A 89 14.98 0.22 3.61
N LEU A 90 13.66 0.02 3.57
CA LEU A 90 12.78 0.98 2.92
C LEU A 90 12.74 2.28 3.72
N ARG A 91 12.73 3.40 3.01
CA ARG A 91 12.67 4.73 3.65
C ARG A 91 11.75 5.64 2.86
N TRP A 92 11.08 6.54 3.58
CA TRP A 92 10.21 7.56 3.01
C TRP A 92 10.68 8.92 3.49
N GLU A 93 10.91 9.84 2.53
CA GLU A 93 11.21 11.25 2.85
C GLU A 93 12.33 11.43 3.86
N GLY A 94 13.29 10.53 3.88
CA GLY A 94 14.38 10.65 4.83
C GLY A 94 14.01 10.32 6.27
N ASP A 95 12.87 9.69 6.48
CA ASP A 95 12.50 9.24 7.83
C ASP A 95 13.42 8.10 8.24
N GLU A 96 14.41 8.42 9.06
CA GLU A 96 15.42 7.44 9.47
C GLU A 96 14.89 6.43 10.46
N ALA A 97 13.76 6.73 11.09
CA ALA A 97 13.14 5.77 12.00
C ALA A 97 12.45 4.62 11.25
N GLY A 98 12.29 4.77 9.94
CA GLY A 98 11.75 3.70 9.12
C GLY A 98 10.24 3.73 8.94
N ALA A 99 9.59 4.79 9.38
CA ALA A 99 8.16 4.96 9.11
C ALA A 99 7.96 5.23 7.63
N LEU A 100 6.96 4.60 7.04
CA LEU A 100 6.69 4.72 5.61
C LEU A 100 5.47 5.60 5.32
N GLY A 101 4.87 6.14 6.37
CA GLY A 101 3.83 7.17 6.23
C GLY A 101 2.43 6.65 5.96
N PHE A 102 2.22 5.34 6.03
CA PHE A 102 0.89 4.77 5.89
C PHE A 102 0.35 4.39 7.26
N PRO A 103 -0.97 4.46 7.45
CA PRO A 103 -1.55 4.05 8.72
C PRO A 103 -1.29 2.58 8.98
N VAL A 104 -1.07 2.26 10.23
CA VAL A 104 -0.84 0.89 10.67
C VAL A 104 -2.03 0.48 11.51
N GLU A 105 -2.49 -0.76 11.31
CA GLU A 105 -3.55 -1.26 12.14
C GLU A 105 -3.10 -1.24 13.59
N PRO A 106 -3.91 -0.72 14.52
CA PRO A 106 -3.48 -0.66 15.91
C PRO A 106 -3.27 -2.07 16.45
N PRO A 107 -2.41 -2.21 17.45
CA PRO A 107 -2.23 -3.51 18.08
C PRO A 107 -3.58 -4.05 18.56
N ASP A 108 -3.67 -5.36 18.56
CA ASP A 108 -4.90 -6.01 18.95
C ASP A 108 -5.39 -5.46 20.27
N ARG A 109 -6.55 -4.81 20.23
CA ARG A 109 -7.08 -4.27 21.44
C ARG A 109 -7.87 -5.31 22.13
N ASP A 110 -7.67 -5.34 23.39
CA ASP A 110 -8.44 -6.21 24.19
C ASP A 110 -9.70 -5.46 24.57
N PHE A 111 -10.72 -5.64 23.85
CA PHE A 111 -11.93 -4.89 24.08
C PHE A 111 -12.74 -5.42 25.21
N LYS A 112 -12.13 -6.03 26.13
CA LYS A 112 -12.94 -6.39 27.19
C LYS A 112 -13.31 -5.20 27.88
N ASP A 113 -13.79 -4.68 27.86
CA ASP A 113 -14.14 -3.67 28.49
C ASP A 113 -14.82 -3.83 29.26
#